data_763cb9f05d6d65f2b54981cf5215b5e6
#
_entry.id   763cb9f05d6d65f2b54981cf5215b5e6
#
_cell.length_a   1.000
_cell.length_b   1.000
_cell.length_c   1.000
_cell.angle_alpha   90.00
_cell.angle_beta   90.00
_cell.angle_gamma   90.00
#
_symmetry.space_group_name_H-M   'P 1'
#
loop_
_entity.id
_entity.type
_entity.pdbx_description
1 polymer ?
#
loop_
_entity_poly.entity_id
_entity_poly.type
_entity_poly.pdbx_seq_one_letter_code
_entity_poly.pdbx_strand_id
1 'polypeptide(L)'
;MTRIVGLVPARMAASRFPGKPLFPLCGRPMLEHCFLRGRMFPHWDALAVCTCDAEIRDFAVSKGWPVIWTKDTHTRALDRVAEAAGKCGIELADDDIVVCVQGDEPMLHPDMIKAVVAPFSQEPEVKGTMLGVHITDEAMWRNPDIVKIISDLKGNVLYTSRAPIPYAKTFSPELGARRVGGIFAFRWAALRWFTETPESPLEKKESCDSNRIPDNGWFQRLAPYPAVTYYSVDSPADAGLVEAAMKADPLWGKY
;
A
#
# COMPACT_ATOMS: atom_id res chain seq x y z
N MET A 1 16.58 -1.92 18.99
CA MET A 1 15.17 -2.22 18.60
C MET A 1 15.03 -1.86 17.12
N THR A 2 14.38 -2.68 16.33
CA THR A 2 14.04 -2.38 14.93
C THR A 2 13.01 -1.26 14.90
N ARG A 3 13.29 -0.20 14.17
CA ARG A 3 12.38 0.95 14.01
C ARG A 3 11.35 0.69 12.93
N ILE A 4 10.18 1.32 13.05
CA ILE A 4 9.09 1.22 12.07
C ILE A 4 8.72 2.62 11.60
N VAL A 5 8.96 2.91 10.33
CA VAL A 5 8.67 4.20 9.71
C VAL A 5 7.55 4.04 8.70
N GLY A 6 6.48 4.82 8.87
CA GLY A 6 5.35 4.89 7.96
C GLY A 6 5.47 6.08 7.01
N LEU A 7 5.28 5.84 5.72
CA LEU A 7 5.32 6.87 4.70
C LEU A 7 4.08 6.80 3.82
N VAL A 8 3.41 7.94 3.69
CA VAL A 8 2.17 8.09 2.93
C VAL A 8 2.48 8.85 1.63
N PRO A 9 2.77 8.13 0.52
CA PRO A 9 3.07 8.78 -0.75
C PRO A 9 1.80 9.40 -1.35
N ALA A 10 1.89 10.64 -1.80
CA ALA A 10 0.82 11.36 -2.46
C ALA A 10 1.34 12.26 -3.57
N ARG A 11 0.60 12.36 -4.70
CA ARG A 11 0.89 13.29 -5.79
C ARG A 11 -0.39 13.74 -6.48
N MET A 12 -0.40 14.99 -6.95
CA MET A 12 -1.54 15.58 -7.67
C MET A 12 -1.67 15.01 -9.09
N ALA A 13 -0.54 14.68 -9.74
CA ALA A 13 -0.48 14.21 -11.12
C ALA A 13 -0.80 12.71 -11.26
N ALA A 14 -1.99 12.27 -10.81
CA ALA A 14 -2.51 10.94 -11.08
C ALA A 14 -3.17 10.92 -12.46
N SER A 15 -2.75 10.00 -13.36
CA SER A 15 -3.20 9.97 -14.76
C SER A 15 -4.71 9.76 -14.90
N ARG A 16 -5.31 8.87 -14.09
CA ARG A 16 -6.74 8.54 -14.12
C ARG A 16 -7.60 9.52 -13.29
N PHE A 17 -7.01 10.15 -12.30
CA PHE A 17 -7.73 11.02 -11.37
C PHE A 17 -6.81 12.15 -10.85
N PRO A 18 -6.58 13.22 -11.63
CA PRO A 18 -5.82 14.39 -11.19
C PRO A 18 -6.44 15.01 -9.93
N GLY A 19 -5.59 15.41 -8.96
CA GLY A 19 -6.05 15.98 -7.69
C GLY A 19 -6.59 14.97 -6.69
N LYS A 20 -6.53 13.68 -6.99
CA LYS A 20 -7.03 12.57 -6.18
C LYS A 20 -6.74 12.68 -4.66
N PRO A 21 -5.51 12.99 -4.18
CA PRO A 21 -5.23 13.06 -2.75
C PRO A 21 -6.06 14.10 -1.99
N LEU A 22 -6.40 15.21 -2.63
CA LEU A 22 -7.18 16.28 -2.03
C LEU A 22 -8.68 16.22 -2.39
N PHE A 23 -9.10 15.21 -3.13
CA PHE A 23 -10.50 14.99 -3.45
C PHE A 23 -11.31 14.72 -2.17
N PRO A 24 -12.46 15.40 -1.97
CA PRO A 24 -13.25 15.25 -0.75
C PRO A 24 -14.01 13.92 -0.74
N LEU A 25 -13.86 13.18 0.36
CA LEU A 25 -14.65 12.02 0.72
C LEU A 25 -15.29 12.29 2.08
N CYS A 26 -16.60 12.21 2.19
CA CYS A 26 -17.32 12.52 3.42
C CYS A 26 -16.90 13.87 4.05
N GLY A 27 -16.61 14.87 3.21
CA GLY A 27 -16.25 16.23 3.64
C GLY A 27 -14.80 16.44 4.06
N ARG A 28 -13.91 15.43 3.92
CA ARG A 28 -12.46 15.55 4.17
C ARG A 28 -11.67 15.08 2.95
N PRO A 29 -10.49 15.66 2.66
CA PRO A 29 -9.61 15.14 1.63
C PRO A 29 -9.30 13.65 1.84
N MET A 30 -9.21 12.89 0.75
CA MET A 30 -8.91 11.45 0.80
C MET A 30 -7.61 11.16 1.57
N LEU A 31 -6.57 11.94 1.34
CA LEU A 31 -5.29 11.84 2.06
C LEU A 31 -5.46 11.99 3.58
N GLU A 32 -6.43 12.81 4.03
CA GLU A 32 -6.70 12.97 5.46
C GLU A 32 -7.18 11.66 6.08
N HIS A 33 -8.08 10.94 5.42
CA HIS A 33 -8.54 9.63 5.89
C HIS A 33 -7.38 8.63 5.94
N CYS A 34 -6.57 8.54 4.88
CA CYS A 34 -5.43 7.63 4.81
C CYS A 34 -4.43 7.90 5.94
N PHE A 35 -4.05 9.17 6.14
CA PHE A 35 -3.08 9.56 7.16
C PHE A 35 -3.60 9.33 8.58
N LEU A 36 -4.83 9.76 8.88
CA LEU A 36 -5.39 9.64 10.23
C LEU A 36 -5.59 8.17 10.62
N ARG A 37 -6.09 7.33 9.72
CA ARG A 37 -6.22 5.89 9.94
C ARG A 37 -4.86 5.21 10.07
N GLY A 38 -3.88 5.57 9.24
CA GLY A 38 -2.50 5.09 9.37
C GLY A 38 -1.88 5.47 10.72
N ARG A 39 -2.15 6.70 11.21
CA ARG A 39 -1.68 7.19 12.52
C ARG A 39 -2.23 6.39 13.70
N MET A 40 -3.35 5.70 13.55
CA MET A 40 -3.90 4.85 14.61
C MET A 40 -3.05 3.60 14.92
N PHE A 41 -2.11 3.21 14.05
CA PHE A 41 -1.14 2.17 14.38
C PHE A 41 -0.16 2.69 15.46
N PRO A 42 -0.04 2.02 16.62
CA PRO A 42 0.58 2.62 17.82
C PRO A 42 2.12 2.54 17.85
N HIS A 43 2.75 1.84 16.90
CA HIS A 43 4.19 1.51 16.97
C HIS A 43 5.05 2.23 15.92
N TRP A 44 4.60 3.40 15.48
CA TRP A 44 5.42 4.25 14.61
C TRP A 44 6.56 4.92 15.36
N ASP A 45 7.80 4.80 14.86
CA ASP A 45 8.90 5.69 15.24
C ASP A 45 8.79 7.02 14.47
N ALA A 46 8.27 6.98 13.24
CA ALA A 46 7.86 8.16 12.48
C ALA A 46 6.72 7.83 11.51
N LEU A 47 5.84 8.79 11.26
CA LEU A 47 4.84 8.74 10.20
C LEU A 47 4.81 10.09 9.50
N ALA A 48 4.95 10.11 8.16
CA ALA A 48 4.99 11.32 7.38
C ALA A 48 4.28 11.17 6.03
N VAL A 49 3.74 12.29 5.52
CA VAL A 49 3.33 12.42 4.11
C VAL A 49 4.59 12.65 3.27
N CYS A 50 4.71 11.99 2.12
CA CYS A 50 5.79 12.26 1.18
C CYS A 50 5.24 12.67 -0.19
N THR A 51 5.65 13.84 -0.66
CA THR A 51 5.09 14.49 -1.85
C THR A 51 6.10 15.39 -2.56
N CYS A 52 5.81 15.68 -3.83
CA CYS A 52 6.48 16.72 -4.63
C CYS A 52 5.56 17.91 -4.93
N ASP A 53 4.33 17.90 -4.43
CA ASP A 53 3.30 18.89 -4.75
C ASP A 53 3.09 19.86 -3.59
N ALA A 54 3.14 21.17 -3.89
CA ALA A 54 3.01 22.21 -2.88
C ALA A 54 1.65 22.19 -2.20
N GLU A 55 0.57 21.92 -2.93
CA GLU A 55 -0.79 21.85 -2.41
C GLU A 55 -0.94 20.76 -1.36
N ILE A 56 -0.33 19.57 -1.59
CA ILE A 56 -0.36 18.46 -0.63
C ILE A 56 0.49 18.82 0.60
N ARG A 57 1.68 19.41 0.39
CA ARG A 57 2.55 19.87 1.47
C ARG A 57 1.82 20.87 2.36
N ASP A 58 1.24 21.91 1.76
CA ASP A 58 0.61 23.00 2.48
C ASP A 58 -0.62 22.50 3.25
N PHE A 59 -1.39 21.60 2.66
CA PHE A 59 -2.47 20.91 3.35
C PHE A 59 -1.96 20.12 4.56
N ALA A 60 -0.95 19.27 4.41
CA ALA A 60 -0.41 18.45 5.49
C ALA A 60 0.20 19.32 6.61
N VAL A 61 0.93 20.38 6.25
CA VAL A 61 1.48 21.37 7.21
C VAL A 61 0.35 22.06 7.97
N SER A 62 -0.75 22.45 7.31
CA SER A 62 -1.90 23.07 7.98
C SER A 62 -2.56 22.16 9.02
N LYS A 63 -2.39 20.84 8.88
CA LYS A 63 -2.85 19.82 9.83
C LYS A 63 -1.80 19.47 10.91
N GLY A 64 -0.61 20.08 10.86
CA GLY A 64 0.50 19.78 11.75
C GLY A 64 1.14 18.40 11.50
N TRP A 65 1.04 17.86 10.28
CA TRP A 65 1.61 16.56 9.96
C TRP A 65 3.06 16.70 9.45
N PRO A 66 3.94 15.75 9.78
CA PRO A 66 5.26 15.68 9.18
C PRO A 66 5.15 15.49 7.65
N VAL A 67 5.95 16.28 6.91
CA VAL A 67 6.00 16.21 5.44
C VAL A 67 7.44 16.06 5.00
N ILE A 68 7.68 15.15 4.07
CA ILE A 68 8.98 14.95 3.44
C ILE A 68 8.86 15.29 1.96
N TRP A 69 9.67 16.28 1.54
CA TRP A 69 9.72 16.70 0.15
C TRP A 69 10.55 15.72 -0.69
N THR A 70 9.95 15.23 -1.78
CA THR A 70 10.57 14.27 -2.70
C THR A 70 10.61 14.82 -4.12
N LYS A 71 11.41 14.20 -4.98
CA LYS A 71 11.48 14.55 -6.40
C LYS A 71 10.14 14.31 -7.11
N ASP A 72 9.89 15.09 -8.15
CA ASP A 72 8.72 14.97 -9.03
C ASP A 72 8.87 13.85 -10.08
N THR A 73 10.10 13.37 -10.28
CA THR A 73 10.43 12.33 -11.26
C THR A 73 9.92 10.93 -10.88
N HIS A 74 9.52 10.71 -9.62
CA HIS A 74 9.01 9.42 -9.19
C HIS A 74 7.62 9.12 -9.77
N THR A 75 7.55 8.09 -10.59
CA THR A 75 6.30 7.60 -11.19
C THR A 75 5.60 6.56 -10.32
N ARG A 76 6.36 5.86 -9.45
CA ARG A 76 5.86 4.80 -8.56
C ARG A 76 5.90 5.22 -7.10
N ALA A 77 4.99 4.65 -6.32
CA ALA A 77 4.86 4.96 -4.89
C ALA A 77 6.09 4.54 -4.09
N LEU A 78 6.65 3.34 -4.37
CA LEU A 78 7.79 2.81 -3.63
C LEU A 78 9.09 3.62 -3.85
N ASP A 79 9.31 4.17 -5.05
CA ASP A 79 10.47 5.03 -5.30
C ASP A 79 10.39 6.32 -4.46
N ARG A 80 9.19 6.91 -4.35
CA ARG A 80 8.94 8.08 -3.49
C ARG A 80 9.14 7.75 -2.02
N VAL A 81 8.64 6.59 -1.60
CA VAL A 81 8.78 6.09 -0.23
C VAL A 81 10.24 5.87 0.13
N ALA A 82 11.04 5.29 -0.77
CA ALA A 82 12.47 5.07 -0.56
C ALA A 82 13.24 6.40 -0.42
N GLU A 83 13.00 7.37 -1.31
CA GLU A 83 13.61 8.70 -1.16
C GLU A 83 13.22 9.35 0.16
N ALA A 84 11.93 9.27 0.53
CA ALA A 84 11.44 9.85 1.77
C ALA A 84 12.02 9.15 3.01
N ALA A 85 12.19 7.83 2.99
CA ALA A 85 12.82 7.08 4.07
C ALA A 85 14.26 7.55 4.33
N GLY A 86 15.03 7.80 3.27
CA GLY A 86 16.37 8.39 3.41
C GLY A 86 16.42 9.82 3.93
N LYS A 87 15.27 10.50 4.05
CA LYS A 87 15.12 11.90 4.49
C LYS A 87 14.24 12.06 5.75
N CYS A 88 13.80 10.97 6.37
CA CYS A 88 12.80 11.02 7.44
C CYS A 88 13.30 11.58 8.79
N GLY A 89 14.55 12.02 8.86
CA GLY A 89 15.17 12.55 10.09
C GLY A 89 15.61 11.47 11.09
N ILE A 90 15.42 10.20 10.74
CA ILE A 90 15.90 9.05 11.49
C ILE A 90 16.94 8.34 10.64
N GLU A 91 18.13 8.09 11.18
CA GLU A 91 19.13 7.23 10.53
C GLU A 91 18.67 5.79 10.60
N LEU A 92 18.22 5.25 9.46
CA LEU A 92 17.69 3.89 9.37
C LEU A 92 18.82 2.87 9.22
N ALA A 93 18.81 1.86 10.08
CA ALA A 93 19.60 0.66 9.91
C ALA A 93 19.00 -0.25 8.82
N ASP A 94 19.81 -1.13 8.23
CA ASP A 94 19.39 -2.03 7.14
C ASP A 94 18.17 -2.89 7.48
N ASP A 95 18.00 -3.25 8.75
CA ASP A 95 16.89 -4.06 9.27
C ASP A 95 15.68 -3.27 9.76
N ASP A 96 15.73 -1.92 9.75
CA ASP A 96 14.58 -1.10 10.08
C ASP A 96 13.48 -1.26 9.03
N ILE A 97 12.22 -1.12 9.45
CA ILE A 97 11.05 -1.41 8.63
C ILE A 97 10.49 -0.10 8.08
N VAL A 98 10.37 -0.03 6.76
CA VAL A 98 9.68 1.04 6.05
C VAL A 98 8.36 0.53 5.52
N VAL A 99 7.27 1.17 5.93
CA VAL A 99 5.91 0.83 5.51
C VAL A 99 5.40 1.87 4.53
N CYS A 100 5.04 1.44 3.33
CA CYS A 100 4.29 2.22 2.36
C CYS A 100 2.80 2.13 2.70
N VAL A 101 2.24 3.22 3.20
CA VAL A 101 0.81 3.39 3.48
C VAL A 101 0.23 4.19 2.33
N GLN A 102 -0.41 3.54 1.36
CA GLN A 102 -0.85 4.26 0.16
C GLN A 102 -1.87 5.36 0.47
N GLY A 103 -1.64 6.54 -0.11
CA GLY A 103 -2.45 7.74 0.09
C GLY A 103 -3.79 7.74 -0.66
N ASP A 104 -4.18 6.62 -1.25
CA ASP A 104 -5.44 6.38 -1.96
C ASP A 104 -6.28 5.23 -1.38
N GLU A 105 -5.94 4.83 -0.15
CA GLU A 105 -6.62 3.78 0.61
C GLU A 105 -7.38 4.36 1.82
N PRO A 106 -8.48 5.10 1.59
CA PRO A 106 -9.17 5.85 2.64
C PRO A 106 -9.88 4.95 3.68
N MET A 107 -10.03 3.67 3.39
CA MET A 107 -10.60 2.67 4.29
C MET A 107 -9.54 1.82 5.01
N LEU A 108 -8.27 2.21 4.95
CA LEU A 108 -7.19 1.55 5.69
C LEU A 108 -7.59 1.27 7.14
N HIS A 109 -7.33 0.06 7.62
CA HIS A 109 -7.47 -0.31 9.03
C HIS A 109 -6.07 -0.47 9.67
N PRO A 110 -5.83 0.02 10.90
CA PRO A 110 -4.53 -0.12 11.56
C PRO A 110 -4.06 -1.56 11.73
N ASP A 111 -4.99 -2.55 11.83
CA ASP A 111 -4.64 -3.96 11.86
C ASP A 111 -4.05 -4.47 10.53
N MET A 112 -4.30 -3.80 9.41
CA MET A 112 -3.66 -4.12 8.13
C MET A 112 -2.17 -3.77 8.19
N ILE A 113 -1.81 -2.66 8.84
CA ILE A 113 -0.41 -2.28 9.09
C ILE A 113 0.24 -3.30 10.02
N LYS A 114 -0.44 -3.69 11.10
CA LYS A 114 0.03 -4.73 12.01
C LYS A 114 0.29 -6.05 11.27
N ALA A 115 -0.60 -6.45 10.36
CA ALA A 115 -0.45 -7.67 9.57
C ALA A 115 0.81 -7.67 8.70
N VAL A 116 1.14 -6.55 8.02
CA VAL A 116 2.35 -6.48 7.17
C VAL A 116 3.63 -6.32 7.99
N VAL A 117 3.57 -5.81 9.22
CA VAL A 117 4.75 -5.65 10.08
C VAL A 117 5.07 -6.93 10.87
N ALA A 118 4.06 -7.72 11.26
CA ALA A 118 4.23 -8.88 12.12
C ALA A 118 5.26 -9.92 11.62
N PRO A 119 5.34 -10.25 10.31
CA PRO A 119 6.29 -11.26 9.84
C PRO A 119 7.75 -10.93 10.12
N PHE A 120 8.14 -9.64 10.16
CA PHE A 120 9.54 -9.25 10.38
C PHE A 120 10.09 -9.63 11.76
N SER A 121 9.22 -9.73 12.76
CA SER A 121 9.61 -10.17 14.10
C SER A 121 9.57 -11.69 14.29
N GLN A 122 8.82 -12.39 13.45
CA GLN A 122 8.62 -13.84 13.52
C GLN A 122 9.64 -14.60 12.66
N GLU A 123 10.03 -14.00 11.53
CA GLU A 123 10.86 -14.61 10.49
C GLU A 123 11.96 -13.62 10.08
N PRO A 124 13.17 -13.72 10.66
CA PRO A 124 14.28 -12.79 10.40
C PRO A 124 14.70 -12.67 8.93
N GLU A 125 14.47 -13.73 8.14
CA GLU A 125 14.78 -13.77 6.71
C GLU A 125 13.80 -12.99 5.84
N VAL A 126 12.63 -12.59 6.37
CA VAL A 126 11.66 -11.79 5.63
C VAL A 126 12.22 -10.39 5.37
N LYS A 127 12.32 -10.05 4.10
CA LYS A 127 12.85 -8.76 3.62
C LYS A 127 11.77 -7.78 3.18
N GLY A 128 10.60 -8.29 2.80
CA GLY A 128 9.45 -7.50 2.40
C GLY A 128 8.14 -8.26 2.59
N THR A 129 7.08 -7.52 2.80
CA THR A 129 5.72 -8.07 2.97
C THR A 129 4.74 -7.33 2.08
N MET A 130 3.64 -8.01 1.74
CA MET A 130 2.53 -7.47 0.96
C MET A 130 1.22 -7.86 1.61
N LEU A 131 0.33 -6.90 1.82
CA LEU A 131 -1.02 -7.20 2.31
C LEU A 131 -1.84 -7.92 1.23
N GLY A 132 -2.36 -9.09 1.57
CA GLY A 132 -3.23 -9.88 0.69
C GLY A 132 -4.63 -10.04 1.25
N VAL A 133 -5.60 -9.26 0.75
CA VAL A 133 -7.00 -9.30 1.19
C VAL A 133 -7.76 -10.40 0.46
N HIS A 134 -8.50 -11.23 1.19
CA HIS A 134 -9.29 -12.31 0.63
C HIS A 134 -10.41 -11.78 -0.28
N ILE A 135 -10.57 -12.37 -1.45
CA ILE A 135 -11.63 -12.07 -2.43
C ILE A 135 -12.79 -13.04 -2.22
N THR A 136 -13.99 -12.51 -2.02
CA THR A 136 -15.22 -13.30 -1.87
C THR A 136 -16.24 -13.06 -2.98
N ASP A 137 -15.91 -12.21 -3.95
CA ASP A 137 -16.79 -11.76 -5.03
C ASP A 137 -16.17 -12.08 -6.39
N GLU A 138 -16.93 -12.71 -7.31
CA GLU A 138 -16.46 -13.09 -8.65
C GLU A 138 -16.16 -11.86 -9.52
N ALA A 139 -16.95 -10.79 -9.41
CA ALA A 139 -16.72 -9.59 -10.20
C ALA A 139 -15.37 -8.95 -9.81
N MET A 140 -15.03 -8.93 -8.52
CA MET A 140 -13.73 -8.48 -8.04
C MET A 140 -12.59 -9.37 -8.54
N TRP A 141 -12.78 -10.70 -8.52
CA TRP A 141 -11.76 -11.63 -9.02
C TRP A 141 -11.50 -11.47 -10.52
N ARG A 142 -12.55 -11.19 -11.33
CA ARG A 142 -12.44 -10.97 -12.76
C ARG A 142 -11.97 -9.56 -13.16
N ASN A 143 -12.08 -8.60 -12.25
CA ASN A 143 -11.72 -7.20 -12.54
C ASN A 143 -10.20 -7.04 -12.77
N PRO A 144 -9.74 -6.60 -13.96
CA PRO A 144 -8.31 -6.42 -14.23
C PRO A 144 -7.68 -5.23 -13.50
N ASP A 145 -8.47 -4.30 -12.96
CA ASP A 145 -7.96 -3.19 -12.14
C ASP A 145 -7.55 -3.66 -10.73
N ILE A 146 -8.08 -4.79 -10.31
CA ILE A 146 -7.73 -5.43 -9.04
C ILE A 146 -6.61 -6.45 -9.30
N VAL A 147 -5.44 -6.23 -8.71
CA VAL A 147 -4.29 -7.12 -8.84
C VAL A 147 -4.45 -8.31 -7.89
N LYS A 148 -4.42 -9.54 -8.45
CA LYS A 148 -4.49 -10.79 -7.68
C LYS A 148 -3.11 -11.30 -7.33
N ILE A 149 -3.01 -12.15 -6.30
CA ILE A 149 -1.76 -12.65 -5.73
C ILE A 149 -1.80 -14.18 -5.72
N ILE A 150 -0.70 -14.80 -6.13
CA ILE A 150 -0.41 -16.23 -5.89
C ILE A 150 0.78 -16.33 -4.95
N SER A 151 0.67 -17.19 -3.94
CA SER A 151 1.75 -17.50 -3.01
C SER A 151 2.00 -19.01 -2.92
N ASP A 152 3.20 -19.38 -2.47
CA ASP A 152 3.53 -20.76 -2.12
C ASP A 152 2.95 -21.15 -0.74
N LEU A 153 3.20 -22.39 -0.33
CA LEU A 153 2.75 -22.92 0.96
C LEU A 153 3.38 -22.21 2.17
N LYS A 154 4.51 -21.56 1.98
CA LYS A 154 5.19 -20.75 3.01
C LYS A 154 4.66 -19.32 3.07
N GLY A 155 3.77 -18.95 2.14
CA GLY A 155 3.27 -17.60 2.00
C GLY A 155 4.21 -16.66 1.22
N ASN A 156 5.22 -17.19 0.50
CA ASN A 156 6.01 -16.33 -0.40
C ASN A 156 5.19 -15.99 -1.63
N VAL A 157 5.13 -14.71 -1.97
CA VAL A 157 4.47 -14.24 -3.19
C VAL A 157 5.26 -14.72 -4.41
N LEU A 158 4.64 -15.56 -5.22
CA LEU A 158 5.22 -16.10 -6.44
C LEU A 158 4.94 -15.21 -7.64
N TYR A 159 3.74 -14.60 -7.66
CA TYR A 159 3.28 -13.87 -8.84
C TYR A 159 2.09 -12.98 -8.49
N THR A 160 2.06 -11.78 -9.07
CA THR A 160 0.89 -10.89 -9.04
C THR A 160 0.40 -10.63 -10.45
N SER A 161 -0.93 -10.67 -10.66
CA SER A 161 -1.51 -10.55 -12.00
C SER A 161 -2.84 -9.80 -12.00
N ARG A 162 -3.09 -9.14 -13.12
CA ARG A 162 -4.40 -8.56 -13.42
C ARG A 162 -5.39 -9.61 -13.93
N ALA A 163 -4.90 -10.77 -14.41
CA ALA A 163 -5.75 -11.89 -14.75
C ALA A 163 -6.49 -12.48 -13.54
N PRO A 164 -7.61 -13.18 -13.73
CA PRO A 164 -8.29 -13.89 -12.65
C PRO A 164 -7.51 -15.14 -12.24
N ILE A 165 -6.65 -15.02 -11.23
CA ILE A 165 -5.85 -16.09 -10.67
C ILE A 165 -6.20 -16.31 -9.18
N PRO A 166 -6.03 -17.57 -8.65
CA PRO A 166 -5.73 -18.81 -9.36
C PRO A 166 -6.85 -19.18 -10.36
N TYR A 167 -6.53 -19.99 -11.38
CA TYR A 167 -7.53 -20.43 -12.36
C TYR A 167 -8.63 -21.25 -11.73
N ALA A 168 -9.87 -20.97 -12.07
CA ALA A 168 -11.04 -21.79 -11.77
C ALA A 168 -12.05 -21.71 -12.93
N LYS A 169 -12.80 -22.79 -13.18
CA LYS A 169 -13.93 -22.76 -14.14
C LYS A 169 -15.07 -21.90 -13.60
N THR A 170 -15.33 -21.98 -12.31
CA THR A 170 -16.34 -21.24 -11.58
C THR A 170 -15.70 -20.67 -10.32
N PHE A 171 -15.94 -19.40 -10.05
CA PHE A 171 -15.46 -18.79 -8.83
C PHE A 171 -16.20 -19.31 -7.60
N SER A 172 -15.48 -19.53 -6.51
CA SER A 172 -16.04 -19.66 -5.17
C SER A 172 -15.07 -19.03 -4.15
N PRO A 173 -15.55 -18.57 -3.00
CA PRO A 173 -14.68 -18.03 -1.93
C PRO A 173 -13.62 -19.04 -1.44
N GLU A 174 -13.90 -20.35 -1.48
CA GLU A 174 -12.99 -21.44 -1.10
C GLU A 174 -11.77 -21.53 -2.04
N LEU A 175 -11.82 -20.91 -3.22
CA LEU A 175 -10.66 -20.75 -4.10
C LEU A 175 -9.49 -20.07 -3.40
N GLY A 176 -9.76 -19.30 -2.33
CA GLY A 176 -8.74 -18.63 -1.55
C GLY A 176 -8.06 -17.47 -2.30
N ALA A 177 -8.67 -16.98 -3.39
CA ALA A 177 -8.12 -15.87 -4.16
C ALA A 177 -7.89 -14.63 -3.27
N ARG A 178 -6.78 -13.95 -3.49
CA ARG A 178 -6.41 -12.73 -2.76
C ARG A 178 -6.07 -11.61 -3.71
N ARG A 179 -6.33 -10.36 -3.29
CA ARG A 179 -5.92 -9.15 -3.97
C ARG A 179 -4.87 -8.39 -3.18
N VAL A 180 -4.08 -7.61 -3.87
CA VAL A 180 -3.16 -6.63 -3.25
C VAL A 180 -3.99 -5.62 -2.46
N GLY A 181 -3.62 -5.42 -1.20
CA GLY A 181 -4.34 -4.54 -0.27
C GLY A 181 -3.73 -3.13 -0.13
N GLY A 182 -2.84 -2.72 -1.04
CA GLY A 182 -2.29 -1.35 -1.06
C GLY A 182 -1.31 -1.03 0.07
N ILE A 183 -0.93 -1.99 0.93
CA ILE A 183 0.07 -1.79 1.99
C ILE A 183 1.23 -2.74 1.78
N PHE A 184 2.43 -2.18 1.80
CA PHE A 184 3.69 -2.90 1.66
C PHE A 184 4.63 -2.51 2.80
N ALA A 185 5.43 -3.45 3.27
CA ALA A 185 6.52 -3.12 4.17
C ALA A 185 7.81 -3.81 3.73
N PHE A 186 8.94 -3.18 3.99
CA PHE A 186 10.26 -3.68 3.61
C PHE A 186 11.26 -3.39 4.72
N ARG A 187 12.27 -4.29 4.90
CA ARG A 187 13.51 -3.87 5.53
C ARG A 187 14.16 -2.77 4.67
N TRP A 188 14.79 -1.81 5.31
CA TRP A 188 15.35 -0.65 4.61
C TRP A 188 16.33 -1.05 3.51
N ALA A 189 17.23 -2.00 3.78
CA ALA A 189 18.13 -2.51 2.75
C ALA A 189 17.40 -3.11 1.54
N ALA A 190 16.29 -3.82 1.77
CA ALA A 190 15.50 -4.43 0.71
C ALA A 190 14.72 -3.39 -0.12
N LEU A 191 14.22 -2.33 0.49
CA LEU A 191 13.56 -1.25 -0.24
C LEU A 191 14.55 -0.49 -1.13
N ARG A 192 15.76 -0.21 -0.64
CA ARG A 192 16.83 0.38 -1.46
C ARG A 192 17.15 -0.49 -2.66
N TRP A 193 17.40 -1.79 -2.43
CA TRP A 193 17.62 -2.74 -3.50
C TRP A 193 16.49 -2.73 -4.54
N PHE A 194 15.23 -2.73 -4.09
CA PHE A 194 14.07 -2.71 -4.98
C PHE A 194 14.07 -1.48 -5.88
N THR A 195 14.33 -0.29 -5.35
CA THR A 195 14.30 0.97 -6.11
C THR A 195 15.53 1.16 -7.01
N GLU A 196 16.68 0.53 -6.66
CA GLU A 196 17.89 0.52 -7.47
C GLU A 196 17.85 -0.55 -8.59
N THR A 197 16.98 -1.56 -8.45
CA THR A 197 16.84 -2.64 -9.44
C THR A 197 16.01 -2.16 -10.63
N PRO A 198 16.47 -2.35 -11.87
CA PRO A 198 15.72 -1.99 -13.06
C PRO A 198 14.36 -2.70 -13.16
N GLU A 199 13.38 -2.06 -13.79
CA GLU A 199 12.08 -2.65 -14.07
C GLU A 199 12.21 -3.98 -14.82
N SER A 200 11.57 -5.02 -14.29
CA SER A 200 11.62 -6.38 -14.84
C SER A 200 10.63 -6.59 -16.01
N PRO A 201 10.86 -7.61 -16.84
CA PRO A 201 9.95 -7.93 -17.95
C PRO A 201 8.52 -8.24 -17.49
N LEU A 202 8.36 -8.99 -16.40
CA LEU A 202 7.05 -9.38 -15.89
C LEU A 202 6.31 -8.19 -15.26
N GLU A 203 7.05 -7.34 -14.52
CA GLU A 203 6.53 -6.08 -14.00
C GLU A 203 5.90 -5.22 -15.10
N LYS A 204 6.61 -5.06 -16.23
CA LYS A 204 6.13 -4.26 -17.37
C LYS A 204 4.89 -4.87 -18.01
N LYS A 205 4.85 -6.18 -18.21
CA LYS A 205 3.74 -6.89 -18.84
C LYS A 205 2.46 -6.82 -18.01
N GLU A 206 2.56 -7.03 -16.71
CA GLU A 206 1.42 -7.00 -15.79
C GLU A 206 1.11 -5.60 -15.26
N SER A 207 2.01 -4.63 -15.48
CA SER A 207 1.96 -3.30 -14.85
C SER A 207 1.83 -3.40 -13.32
N CYS A 208 2.59 -4.32 -12.73
CA CYS A 208 2.62 -4.62 -11.30
C CYS A 208 4.07 -4.63 -10.83
N ASP A 209 4.50 -3.57 -10.13
CA ASP A 209 5.89 -3.38 -9.70
C ASP A 209 6.40 -4.46 -8.72
N SER A 210 5.49 -5.08 -7.95
CA SER A 210 5.80 -6.21 -7.09
C SER A 210 6.40 -7.42 -7.82
N ASN A 211 6.12 -7.60 -9.12
CA ASN A 211 6.70 -8.70 -9.91
C ASN A 211 8.20 -8.54 -10.15
N ARG A 212 8.78 -7.34 -9.93
CA ARG A 212 10.24 -7.14 -9.96
C ARG A 212 10.95 -8.04 -8.95
N ILE A 213 10.32 -8.32 -7.83
CA ILE A 213 10.91 -9.09 -6.73
C ILE A 213 11.11 -10.56 -7.13
N PRO A 214 10.06 -11.33 -7.53
CA PRO A 214 10.24 -12.71 -7.94
C PRO A 214 11.04 -12.86 -9.23
N ASP A 215 10.95 -11.91 -10.19
CA ASP A 215 11.78 -11.92 -11.41
C ASP A 215 13.30 -11.86 -11.10
N ASN A 216 13.67 -11.33 -9.93
CA ASN A 216 15.05 -11.26 -9.46
C ASN A 216 15.39 -12.31 -8.38
N GLY A 217 14.54 -13.32 -8.20
CA GLY A 217 14.78 -14.43 -7.28
C GLY A 217 14.59 -14.12 -5.80
N TRP A 218 13.90 -13.03 -5.49
CA TRP A 218 13.53 -12.68 -4.12
C TRP A 218 12.05 -12.98 -3.85
N PHE A 219 11.66 -12.90 -2.57
CA PHE A 219 10.28 -13.12 -2.16
C PHE A 219 9.80 -12.00 -1.25
N GLN A 220 8.56 -11.55 -1.49
CA GLN A 220 7.77 -10.88 -0.47
C GLN A 220 6.95 -11.91 0.29
N ARG A 221 6.82 -11.74 1.60
CA ARG A 221 5.89 -12.54 2.38
C ARG A 221 4.48 -11.97 2.25
N LEU A 222 3.54 -12.80 1.87
CA LEU A 222 2.12 -12.47 1.92
C LEU A 222 1.71 -12.27 3.39
N ALA A 223 1.15 -11.12 3.70
CA ALA A 223 0.45 -10.85 4.96
C ALA A 223 -1.05 -11.08 4.70
N PRO A 224 -1.61 -12.25 5.04
CA PRO A 224 -2.99 -12.57 4.74
C PRO A 224 -3.93 -11.74 5.62
N TYR A 225 -4.96 -11.19 4.99
CA TYR A 225 -6.00 -10.43 5.67
C TYR A 225 -7.38 -11.00 5.28
N PRO A 226 -8.35 -11.06 6.22
CA PRO A 226 -9.69 -11.57 5.93
C PRO A 226 -10.40 -10.70 4.89
N ALA A 227 -11.49 -11.21 4.35
CA ALA A 227 -12.39 -10.42 3.54
C ALA A 227 -12.99 -9.28 4.38
N VAL A 228 -12.85 -8.08 3.88
CA VAL A 228 -13.42 -6.87 4.50
C VAL A 228 -13.98 -5.96 3.42
N THR A 229 -14.98 -5.18 3.75
CA THR A 229 -15.41 -4.07 2.91
C THR A 229 -14.30 -3.04 2.89
N TYR A 230 -13.59 -2.99 1.78
CA TYR A 230 -12.39 -2.17 1.62
C TYR A 230 -12.26 -1.79 0.15
N TYR A 231 -12.44 -0.51 -0.11
CA TYR A 231 -12.41 0.05 -1.45
C TYR A 231 -11.32 1.10 -1.56
N SER A 232 -10.52 0.96 -2.63
CA SER A 232 -9.65 2.03 -3.10
C SER A 232 -10.47 3.01 -3.93
N VAL A 233 -10.00 4.24 -4.04
CA VAL A 233 -10.57 5.22 -4.96
C VAL A 233 -9.67 5.30 -6.18
N ASP A 234 -10.12 4.85 -7.33
CA ASP A 234 -9.37 4.88 -8.59
C ASP A 234 -9.90 5.94 -9.57
N SER A 235 -11.18 6.29 -9.42
CA SER A 235 -11.86 7.29 -10.23
C SER A 235 -12.86 8.09 -9.39
N PRO A 236 -13.34 9.27 -9.85
CA PRO A 236 -14.42 10.00 -9.18
C PRO A 236 -15.71 9.20 -9.04
N ALA A 237 -15.97 8.25 -9.93
CA ALA A 237 -17.16 7.39 -9.87
C ALA A 237 -17.18 6.47 -8.64
N ASP A 238 -16.02 6.13 -8.09
CA ASP A 238 -15.90 5.26 -6.92
C ASP A 238 -16.30 5.99 -5.62
N ALA A 239 -16.30 7.32 -5.61
CA ALA A 239 -16.46 8.13 -4.41
C ALA A 239 -17.75 7.80 -3.64
N GLY A 240 -18.90 7.69 -4.33
CA GLY A 240 -20.18 7.40 -3.69
C GLY A 240 -20.22 6.03 -2.99
N LEU A 241 -19.62 5.02 -3.63
CA LEU A 241 -19.49 3.68 -3.05
C LEU A 241 -18.59 3.68 -1.82
N VAL A 242 -17.43 4.36 -1.95
CA VAL A 242 -16.45 4.47 -0.85
C VAL A 242 -17.04 5.24 0.33
N GLU A 243 -17.72 6.36 0.10
CA GLU A 243 -18.37 7.14 1.16
C GLU A 243 -19.45 6.35 1.91
N ALA A 244 -20.26 5.58 1.18
CA ALA A 244 -21.27 4.71 1.81
C ALA A 244 -20.61 3.64 2.68
N ALA A 245 -19.54 3.00 2.18
CA ALA A 245 -18.78 2.00 2.91
C ALA A 245 -18.06 2.59 4.14
N MET A 246 -17.47 3.78 4.01
CA MET A 246 -16.81 4.48 5.11
C MET A 246 -17.76 4.82 6.26
N LYS A 247 -19.00 5.24 5.96
CA LYS A 247 -20.02 5.55 6.97
C LYS A 247 -20.49 4.30 7.74
N ALA A 248 -20.40 3.13 7.11
CA ALA A 248 -20.72 1.84 7.73
C ALA A 248 -19.51 1.19 8.45
N ASP A 249 -18.31 1.76 8.28
CA ASP A 249 -17.07 1.22 8.84
C ASP A 249 -16.99 1.46 10.36
N PRO A 250 -16.58 0.44 11.16
CA PRO A 250 -16.41 0.58 12.62
C PRO A 250 -15.44 1.68 13.07
N LEU A 251 -14.53 2.13 12.19
CA LEU A 251 -13.61 3.24 12.49
C LEU A 251 -14.19 4.62 12.19
N TRP A 252 -15.36 4.71 11.54
CA TRP A 252 -15.97 5.99 11.21
C TRP A 252 -16.19 6.84 12.46
N GLY A 253 -15.71 8.08 12.43
CA GLY A 253 -15.81 9.01 13.57
C GLY A 253 -14.83 8.77 14.72
N LYS A 254 -13.90 7.81 14.60
CA LYS A 254 -12.88 7.51 15.64
C LYS A 254 -11.49 8.09 15.35
N TYR A 255 -11.29 8.79 14.24
CA TYR A 255 -10.03 9.39 13.81
C TYR A 255 -10.19 10.84 13.36
#